data_61d6e1b7d7351f8623dd3df1f934a52e
#
_entry.id   61d6e1b7d7351f8623dd3df1f934a52e
#
_cell.length_a   1.000
_cell.length_b   1.000
_cell.length_c   1.000
_cell.angle_alpha   90.00
_cell.angle_beta   90.00
_cell.angle_gamma   90.00
#
_symmetry.space_group_name_H-M   'P 1'
#
loop_
_entity.id
_entity.type
_entity.pdbx_description
1 polymer ?
#
loop_
_entity_poly.entity_id
_entity_poly.type
_entity_poly.pdbx_seq_one_letter_code
_entity_poly.pdbx_strand_id
1 'polypeptide(L)'
;MRTIRATELEALLHNAQVIESDGYGLKVARLEGGDFLKIYRRKRLLSSALWSPPAERFAGNAHKLKALGIACPEIVELLLIPEKRLNVVQYRPLPGETLRNHWRQVDGGKRAAEVRQFGAFLAMLHQAGVYFRSLHLGNVLLLPDASLGLIDLSDMKVEKHPLNHWKRKRNIQHILRYPEDTAWLTQQHRQEWIAGYAQHSDARHAANFERDLDEAYPAVD
;
A
#
# COMPACT_ATOMS: atom_id res chain seq x y z
N MET A 1 6.69 8.67 -19.95
CA MET A 1 7.62 7.54 -19.76
C MET A 1 8.79 7.74 -20.70
N ARG A 2 10.02 7.78 -20.19
CA ARG A 2 11.25 7.91 -21.00
C ARG A 2 11.70 6.53 -21.47
N THR A 3 12.01 6.37 -22.76
CA THR A 3 12.55 5.13 -23.30
C THR A 3 14.07 5.10 -23.12
N ILE A 4 14.58 4.02 -22.56
CA ILE A 4 16.02 3.77 -22.38
C ILE A 4 16.39 2.39 -22.93
N ARG A 5 17.68 2.20 -23.24
CA ARG A 5 18.23 0.90 -23.66
C ARG A 5 18.49 -0.01 -22.46
N ALA A 6 18.59 -1.31 -22.71
CA ALA A 6 18.93 -2.30 -21.68
C ALA A 6 20.26 -1.98 -20.98
N THR A 7 21.26 -1.52 -21.74
CA THR A 7 22.58 -1.11 -21.21
C THR A 7 22.52 0.09 -20.26
N GLU A 8 21.62 1.04 -20.50
CA GLU A 8 21.41 2.18 -19.60
C GLU A 8 20.77 1.73 -18.28
N LEU A 9 19.81 0.78 -18.33
CA LEU A 9 19.25 0.19 -17.11
C LEU A 9 20.32 -0.58 -16.32
N GLU A 10 21.19 -1.34 -16.98
CA GLU A 10 22.30 -2.06 -16.36
C GLU A 10 23.29 -1.11 -15.69
N ALA A 11 23.59 0.02 -16.32
CA ALA A 11 24.43 1.06 -15.73
C ALA A 11 23.79 1.68 -14.48
N LEU A 12 22.47 1.95 -14.50
CA LEU A 12 21.73 2.44 -13.31
C LEU A 12 21.76 1.42 -12.17
N LEU A 13 21.78 0.13 -12.47
CA LEU A 13 21.76 -0.94 -11.49
C LEU A 13 23.15 -1.39 -11.01
N HIS A 14 24.23 -0.87 -11.57
CA HIS A 14 25.59 -1.39 -11.33
C HIS A 14 25.95 -1.46 -9.83
N ASN A 15 25.67 -0.38 -9.07
CA ASN A 15 25.94 -0.31 -7.63
C ASN A 15 24.65 -0.36 -6.79
N ALA A 16 23.55 -0.83 -7.39
CA ALA A 16 22.26 -0.83 -6.70
C ALA A 16 22.17 -2.02 -5.73
N GLN A 17 21.64 -1.75 -4.55
CA GLN A 17 21.31 -2.78 -3.56
C GLN A 17 20.02 -3.48 -3.97
N VAL A 18 20.03 -4.81 -4.08
CA VAL A 18 18.82 -5.61 -4.29
C VAL A 18 17.97 -5.58 -3.01
N ILE A 19 16.72 -5.10 -3.14
CA ILE A 19 15.74 -5.07 -2.04
C ILE A 19 14.77 -6.25 -2.17
N GLU A 20 14.29 -6.52 -3.40
CA GLU A 20 13.35 -7.60 -3.67
C GLU A 20 13.68 -8.25 -5.02
N SER A 21 13.62 -9.59 -5.05
CA SER A 21 13.70 -10.39 -6.28
C SER A 21 12.71 -11.55 -6.24
N ASP A 22 12.38 -12.09 -7.40
CA ASP A 22 11.57 -13.32 -7.55
C ASP A 22 12.21 -14.28 -8.56
N GLY A 23 11.56 -15.41 -8.85
CA GLY A 23 12.04 -16.40 -9.83
C GLY A 23 12.25 -15.85 -11.25
N TYR A 24 11.78 -14.64 -11.53
CA TYR A 24 11.99 -13.94 -12.81
C TYR A 24 13.07 -12.84 -12.74
N GLY A 25 13.68 -12.64 -11.56
CA GLY A 25 14.79 -11.71 -11.31
C GLY A 25 14.41 -10.49 -10.47
N LEU A 26 15.20 -9.42 -10.59
CA LEU A 26 15.10 -8.20 -9.80
C LEU A 26 13.71 -7.53 -9.92
N LYS A 27 13.11 -7.21 -8.78
CA LYS A 27 11.83 -6.48 -8.67
C LYS A 27 11.99 -5.07 -8.12
N VAL A 28 12.78 -4.93 -7.05
CA VAL A 28 13.05 -3.65 -6.41
C VAL A 28 14.53 -3.54 -6.10
N ALA A 29 15.13 -2.44 -6.49
CA ALA A 29 16.50 -2.08 -6.15
C ALA A 29 16.57 -0.68 -5.55
N ARG A 30 17.50 -0.47 -4.63
CA ARG A 30 17.87 0.85 -4.10
C ARG A 30 19.12 1.32 -4.81
N LEU A 31 19.03 2.47 -5.47
CA LEU A 31 20.16 3.13 -6.14
C LEU A 31 21.13 3.74 -5.12
N GLU A 32 22.36 3.99 -5.55
CA GLU A 32 23.41 4.64 -4.74
C GLU A 32 22.95 6.00 -4.18
N GLY A 33 22.18 6.77 -4.97
CA GLY A 33 21.58 8.05 -4.54
C GLY A 33 20.39 7.93 -3.59
N GLY A 34 19.99 6.71 -3.19
CA GLY A 34 18.90 6.45 -2.25
C GLY A 34 17.52 6.26 -2.88
N ASP A 35 17.34 6.60 -4.15
CA ASP A 35 16.09 6.34 -4.89
C ASP A 35 15.87 4.84 -5.08
N PHE A 36 14.61 4.44 -5.23
CA PHE A 36 14.25 3.07 -5.54
C PHE A 36 13.82 2.91 -6.98
N LEU A 37 14.22 1.80 -7.60
CA LEU A 37 13.69 1.32 -8.88
C LEU A 37 12.76 0.14 -8.64
N LYS A 38 11.48 0.25 -9.03
CA LYS A 38 10.55 -0.89 -9.05
C LYS A 38 10.30 -1.31 -10.49
N ILE A 39 10.63 -2.57 -10.78
CA ILE A 39 10.67 -3.14 -12.12
C ILE A 39 9.45 -4.01 -12.33
N TYR A 40 8.68 -3.71 -13.37
CA TYR A 40 7.50 -4.48 -13.77
C TYR A 40 7.74 -5.17 -15.11
N ARG A 41 7.50 -6.47 -15.16
CA ARG A 41 7.60 -7.30 -16.36
C ARG A 41 6.25 -7.46 -17.02
N ARG A 42 6.22 -7.38 -18.33
CA ARG A 42 5.04 -7.62 -19.12
C ARG A 42 4.80 -9.13 -19.25
N LYS A 43 3.83 -9.68 -18.51
CA LYS A 43 3.60 -11.13 -18.45
C LYS A 43 2.81 -11.71 -19.64
N ARG A 44 1.95 -10.94 -20.34
CA ARG A 44 1.14 -11.39 -21.49
C ARG A 44 0.78 -10.24 -22.44
N LEU A 45 0.64 -10.53 -23.75
CA LEU A 45 0.28 -9.56 -24.81
C LEU A 45 -1.19 -9.12 -24.76
N LEU A 46 -2.08 -9.85 -24.07
CA LEU A 46 -3.54 -9.62 -24.05
C LEU A 46 -4.07 -9.25 -22.65
N SER A 47 -3.26 -8.67 -21.79
CA SER A 47 -3.70 -8.25 -20.45
C SER A 47 -4.04 -6.77 -20.40
N SER A 48 -4.87 -6.35 -19.43
CA SER A 48 -5.17 -4.94 -19.13
C SER A 48 -3.90 -4.08 -18.89
N ALA A 49 -2.72 -4.73 -18.70
CA ALA A 49 -1.41 -4.09 -18.63
C ALA A 49 -0.97 -3.42 -19.95
N LEU A 50 -1.63 -3.68 -21.09
CA LEU A 50 -1.42 -2.99 -22.37
C LEU A 50 -1.98 -1.56 -22.32
N TRP A 51 -3.15 -1.38 -21.67
CA TRP A 51 -3.87 -0.11 -21.60
C TRP A 51 -3.42 0.77 -20.42
N SER A 52 -2.82 0.17 -19.39
CA SER A 52 -2.31 0.88 -18.21
C SER A 52 -1.20 0.05 -17.55
N PRO A 53 0.06 0.27 -17.94
CA PRO A 53 1.21 -0.40 -17.35
C PRO A 53 1.28 -0.23 -15.82
N PRO A 54 1.72 -1.24 -15.05
CA PRO A 54 1.79 -1.14 -13.60
C PRO A 54 2.63 0.04 -13.09
N ALA A 55 3.71 0.41 -13.79
CA ALA A 55 4.52 1.59 -13.45
C ALA A 55 3.72 2.90 -13.60
N GLU A 56 2.90 3.03 -14.65
CA GLU A 56 2.02 4.19 -14.83
C GLU A 56 0.92 4.24 -13.79
N ARG A 57 0.34 3.07 -13.44
CA ARG A 57 -0.65 3.01 -12.35
C ARG A 57 -0.03 3.42 -11.02
N PHE A 58 1.19 2.95 -10.72
CA PHE A 58 1.92 3.35 -9.53
C PHE A 58 2.07 4.87 -9.46
N ALA A 59 2.62 5.49 -10.52
CA ALA A 59 2.81 6.93 -10.58
C ALA A 59 1.51 7.72 -10.55
N GLY A 60 0.50 7.29 -11.31
CA GLY A 60 -0.81 7.94 -11.32
C GLY A 60 -1.51 7.87 -9.96
N ASN A 61 -1.36 6.76 -9.22
CA ASN A 61 -1.88 6.63 -7.87
C ASN A 61 -1.09 7.49 -6.87
N ALA A 62 0.24 7.57 -6.98
CA ALA A 62 1.04 8.48 -6.15
C ALA A 62 0.60 9.95 -6.31
N HIS A 63 0.38 10.41 -7.54
CA HIS A 63 -0.13 11.77 -7.78
C HIS A 63 -1.50 12.00 -7.16
N LYS A 64 -2.41 11.03 -7.26
CA LYS A 64 -3.76 11.12 -6.65
C LYS A 64 -3.69 11.15 -5.13
N LEU A 65 -2.85 10.29 -4.50
CA LEU A 65 -2.67 10.29 -3.05
C LEU A 65 -2.09 11.61 -2.55
N LYS A 66 -1.08 12.15 -3.25
CA LYS A 66 -0.50 13.46 -2.95
C LYS A 66 -1.55 14.58 -2.99
N ALA A 67 -2.44 14.56 -3.99
CA ALA A 67 -3.55 15.52 -4.09
C ALA A 67 -4.58 15.38 -2.95
N LEU A 68 -4.68 14.20 -2.34
CA LEU A 68 -5.52 13.91 -1.17
C LEU A 68 -4.79 14.17 0.17
N GLY A 69 -3.54 14.65 0.16
CA GLY A 69 -2.74 14.83 1.35
C GLY A 69 -2.26 13.53 2.01
N ILE A 70 -2.31 12.40 1.31
CA ILE A 70 -1.89 11.09 1.81
C ILE A 70 -0.43 10.87 1.46
N ALA A 71 0.40 10.60 2.46
CA ALA A 71 1.83 10.35 2.28
C ALA A 71 2.06 9.09 1.43
N CYS A 72 2.90 9.22 0.41
CA CYS A 72 3.25 8.17 -0.54
C CYS A 72 4.61 8.46 -1.18
N PRO A 73 5.27 7.49 -1.85
CA PRO A 73 6.53 7.69 -2.54
C PRO A 73 6.45 8.83 -3.56
N GLU A 74 7.52 9.61 -3.66
CA GLU A 74 7.62 10.69 -4.66
C GLU A 74 8.18 10.12 -5.97
N ILE A 75 7.43 10.30 -7.06
CA ILE A 75 7.84 9.81 -8.37
C ILE A 75 8.93 10.69 -8.94
N VAL A 76 10.06 10.08 -9.30
CA VAL A 76 11.17 10.75 -10.00
C VAL A 76 10.97 10.62 -11.51
N GLU A 77 10.91 9.41 -12.02
CA GLU A 77 10.63 9.18 -13.45
C GLU A 77 10.03 7.79 -13.74
N LEU A 78 9.49 7.66 -14.95
CA LEU A 78 9.01 6.40 -15.51
C LEU A 78 9.88 6.02 -16.70
N LEU A 79 10.38 4.77 -16.69
CA LEU A 79 11.25 4.24 -17.75
C LEU A 79 10.56 3.10 -18.48
N LEU A 80 10.77 3.06 -19.81
CA LEU A 80 10.37 1.96 -20.68
C LEU A 80 11.64 1.34 -21.28
N ILE A 81 11.79 0.04 -21.13
CA ILE A 81 12.88 -0.73 -21.72
C ILE A 81 12.26 -1.75 -22.70
N PRO A 82 12.07 -1.37 -23.98
CA PRO A 82 11.38 -2.22 -24.96
C PRO A 82 12.06 -3.56 -25.19
N GLU A 83 13.38 -3.58 -25.26
CA GLU A 83 14.21 -4.76 -25.50
C GLU A 83 13.96 -5.88 -24.48
N LYS A 84 13.76 -5.50 -23.21
CA LYS A 84 13.50 -6.42 -22.09
C LYS A 84 12.01 -6.50 -21.72
N ARG A 85 11.14 -5.78 -22.41
CA ARG A 85 9.68 -5.65 -22.13
C ARG A 85 9.42 -5.24 -20.67
N LEU A 86 10.23 -4.29 -20.16
CA LEU A 86 10.12 -3.79 -18.79
C LEU A 86 9.53 -2.39 -18.76
N ASN A 87 8.74 -2.13 -17.70
CA ASN A 87 8.36 -0.80 -17.27
C ASN A 87 8.93 -0.60 -15.86
N VAL A 88 9.53 0.54 -15.61
CA VAL A 88 10.20 0.83 -14.35
C VAL A 88 9.68 2.16 -13.81
N VAL A 89 9.45 2.23 -12.50
CA VAL A 89 9.25 3.49 -11.79
C VAL A 89 10.44 3.73 -10.91
N GLN A 90 11.06 4.91 -11.05
CA GLN A 90 12.02 5.44 -10.10
C GLN A 90 11.29 6.38 -9.15
N TYR A 91 11.51 6.23 -7.85
CA TYR A 91 10.86 7.02 -6.83
C TYR A 91 11.74 7.19 -5.59
N ARG A 92 11.56 8.32 -4.90
CA ARG A 92 12.07 8.52 -3.55
C ARG A 92 11.18 7.77 -2.58
N PRO A 93 11.75 6.88 -1.74
CA PRO A 93 10.96 6.14 -0.76
C PRO A 93 10.44 7.09 0.33
N LEU A 94 9.32 6.73 0.95
CA LEU A 94 8.92 7.33 2.22
C LEU A 94 9.90 6.91 3.31
N PRO A 95 10.29 7.82 4.21
CA PRO A 95 11.00 7.45 5.42
C PRO A 95 10.02 6.76 6.38
N GLY A 96 10.47 5.70 7.04
CA GLY A 96 9.64 5.01 8.02
C GLY A 96 9.74 3.50 7.95
N GLU A 97 8.98 2.85 8.80
CA GLU A 97 8.91 1.39 8.92
C GLU A 97 7.48 0.91 8.65
N THR A 98 7.32 -0.31 8.11
CA THR A 98 5.98 -0.87 7.93
C THR A 98 5.31 -1.12 9.29
N LEU A 99 4.01 -0.86 9.39
CA LEU A 99 3.26 -1.12 10.63
C LEU A 99 3.46 -2.55 11.12
N ARG A 100 3.54 -3.54 10.22
CA ARG A 100 3.77 -4.93 10.59
C ARG A 100 5.10 -5.12 11.31
N ASN A 101 6.20 -4.59 10.78
CA ASN A 101 7.51 -4.72 11.41
C ASN A 101 7.57 -3.94 12.72
N HIS A 102 7.03 -2.73 12.73
CA HIS A 102 6.96 -1.89 13.91
C HIS A 102 6.17 -2.56 15.04
N TRP A 103 4.99 -3.11 14.74
CA TRP A 103 4.13 -3.73 15.76
C TRP A 103 4.69 -5.03 16.34
N ARG A 104 5.64 -5.67 15.68
CA ARG A 104 6.40 -6.81 16.27
C ARG A 104 7.31 -6.39 17.41
N GLN A 105 7.69 -5.11 17.45
CA GLN A 105 8.73 -4.59 18.34
C GLN A 105 8.15 -3.77 19.51
N VAL A 106 6.90 -3.33 19.42
CA VAL A 106 6.26 -2.49 20.43
C VAL A 106 5.39 -3.30 21.37
N ASP A 107 5.22 -2.77 22.60
CA ASP A 107 4.30 -3.34 23.59
C ASP A 107 2.82 -3.20 23.17
N GLY A 108 1.93 -3.94 23.87
CA GLY A 108 0.51 -3.97 23.55
C GLY A 108 -0.20 -2.63 23.74
N GLY A 109 0.21 -1.82 24.72
CA GLY A 109 -0.41 -0.51 24.98
C GLY A 109 -0.15 0.49 23.87
N LYS A 110 1.10 0.55 23.40
CA LYS A 110 1.47 1.39 22.25
C LYS A 110 0.81 0.89 20.97
N ARG A 111 0.80 -0.43 20.74
CA ARG A 111 0.11 -1.02 19.60
C ARG A 111 -1.38 -0.70 19.59
N ALA A 112 -2.05 -0.73 20.72
CA ALA A 112 -3.48 -0.37 20.86
C ALA A 112 -3.77 1.05 20.32
N ALA A 113 -2.95 2.04 20.72
CA ALA A 113 -3.09 3.41 20.25
C ALA A 113 -2.86 3.53 18.73
N GLU A 114 -1.86 2.83 18.21
CA GLU A 114 -1.54 2.83 16.77
C GLU A 114 -2.57 2.05 15.94
N VAL A 115 -3.19 1.00 16.47
CA VAL A 115 -4.34 0.31 15.85
C VAL A 115 -5.53 1.26 15.74
N ARG A 116 -5.82 2.05 16.77
CA ARG A 116 -6.85 3.10 16.69
C ARG A 116 -6.52 4.11 15.60
N GLN A 117 -5.29 4.58 15.51
CA GLN A 117 -4.82 5.48 14.45
C GLN A 117 -4.97 4.85 13.07
N PHE A 118 -4.61 3.58 12.91
CA PHE A 118 -4.79 2.84 11.65
C PHE A 118 -6.28 2.71 11.28
N GLY A 119 -7.17 2.51 12.24
CA GLY A 119 -8.61 2.51 12.02
C GLY A 119 -9.12 3.85 11.46
N ALA A 120 -8.70 4.95 12.06
CA ALA A 120 -9.01 6.31 11.59
C ALA A 120 -8.46 6.57 10.18
N PHE A 121 -7.22 6.16 9.93
CA PHE A 121 -6.60 6.26 8.60
C PHE A 121 -7.35 5.45 7.54
N LEU A 122 -7.76 4.22 7.86
CA LEU A 122 -8.56 3.38 6.96
C LEU A 122 -9.91 4.03 6.61
N ALA A 123 -10.60 4.60 7.60
CA ALA A 123 -11.86 5.30 7.39
C ALA A 123 -11.67 6.51 6.46
N MET A 124 -10.59 7.28 6.67
CA MET A 124 -10.22 8.41 5.82
C MET A 124 -9.93 7.97 4.38
N LEU A 125 -9.19 6.87 4.17
CA LEU A 125 -8.94 6.29 2.84
C LEU A 125 -10.26 5.93 2.15
N HIS A 126 -11.18 5.26 2.85
CA HIS A 126 -12.49 4.86 2.32
C HIS A 126 -13.35 6.07 1.96
N GLN A 127 -13.33 7.12 2.78
CA GLN A 127 -14.06 8.35 2.53
C GLN A 127 -13.48 9.12 1.33
N ALA A 128 -12.16 9.09 1.15
CA ALA A 128 -11.47 9.66 -0.02
C ALA A 128 -11.59 8.83 -1.31
N GLY A 129 -12.31 7.69 -1.28
CA GLY A 129 -12.49 6.82 -2.45
C GLY A 129 -11.28 5.96 -2.79
N VAL A 130 -10.35 5.77 -1.86
CA VAL A 130 -9.13 4.96 -2.07
C VAL A 130 -9.44 3.48 -1.87
N TYR A 131 -9.56 2.73 -2.98
CA TYR A 131 -9.70 1.28 -2.99
C TYR A 131 -8.35 0.62 -3.27
N PHE A 132 -7.73 0.05 -2.25
CA PHE A 132 -6.39 -0.53 -2.34
C PHE A 132 -6.43 -2.04 -2.09
N ARG A 133 -6.40 -2.84 -3.16
CA ARG A 133 -6.53 -4.31 -3.10
C ARG A 133 -5.33 -5.02 -2.46
N SER A 134 -4.19 -4.35 -2.38
CA SER A 134 -3.00 -4.83 -1.67
C SER A 134 -2.82 -4.16 -0.31
N LEU A 135 -3.87 -3.58 0.27
CA LEU A 135 -3.81 -2.98 1.60
C LEU A 135 -3.64 -4.07 2.67
N HIS A 136 -2.53 -4.03 3.36
CA HIS A 136 -2.21 -4.82 4.55
C HIS A 136 -1.13 -4.06 5.34
N LEU A 137 -0.86 -4.46 6.59
CA LEU A 137 0.06 -3.72 7.47
C LEU A 137 1.50 -3.60 6.93
N GLY A 138 1.90 -4.50 6.02
CA GLY A 138 3.20 -4.41 5.32
C GLY A 138 3.24 -3.36 4.20
N ASN A 139 2.11 -2.75 3.81
CA ASN A 139 2.02 -1.67 2.81
C ASN A 139 1.61 -0.33 3.42
N VAL A 140 1.54 -0.26 4.75
CA VAL A 140 1.33 0.97 5.52
C VAL A 140 2.60 1.26 6.29
N LEU A 141 3.16 2.44 6.15
CA LEU A 141 4.33 2.90 6.90
C LEU A 141 3.91 3.81 8.06
N LEU A 142 4.56 3.62 9.21
CA LEU A 142 4.63 4.61 10.26
C LEU A 142 5.81 5.54 9.95
N LEU A 143 5.54 6.83 9.77
CA LEU A 143 6.52 7.84 9.43
C LEU A 143 7.18 8.42 10.71
N PRO A 144 8.32 9.12 10.60
CA PRO A 144 9.00 9.72 11.75
C PRO A 144 8.16 10.74 12.54
N ASP A 145 7.19 11.39 11.90
CA ASP A 145 6.23 12.31 12.50
C ASP A 145 4.99 11.61 13.09
N ALA A 146 5.04 10.29 13.19
CA ALA A 146 3.96 9.41 13.61
C ALA A 146 2.73 9.40 12.69
N SER A 147 2.76 10.02 11.52
CA SER A 147 1.70 9.89 10.51
C SER A 147 1.81 8.56 9.76
N LEU A 148 0.75 8.19 9.01
CA LEU A 148 0.71 6.97 8.21
C LEU A 148 0.83 7.29 6.73
N GLY A 149 1.58 6.44 6.00
CA GLY A 149 1.75 6.54 4.56
C GLY A 149 1.56 5.20 3.85
N LEU A 150 1.36 5.23 2.53
CA LEU A 150 1.11 4.05 1.71
C LEU A 150 2.26 3.80 0.75
N ILE A 151 2.61 2.51 0.58
CA ILE A 151 3.57 2.04 -0.44
C ILE A 151 2.93 0.97 -1.33
N ASP A 152 3.64 0.54 -2.37
CA ASP A 152 3.21 -0.45 -3.36
C ASP A 152 1.89 -0.13 -4.08
N LEU A 153 1.80 1.05 -4.63
CA LEU A 153 0.58 1.69 -5.12
C LEU A 153 0.01 1.14 -6.44
N SER A 154 0.65 0.18 -7.10
CA SER A 154 0.25 -0.30 -8.44
C SER A 154 -1.12 -0.98 -8.49
N ASP A 155 -1.59 -1.53 -7.36
CA ASP A 155 -2.86 -2.25 -7.24
C ASP A 155 -3.94 -1.45 -6.49
N MET A 156 -3.93 -0.14 -6.70
CA MET A 156 -4.85 0.81 -6.10
C MET A 156 -5.72 1.47 -7.17
N LYS A 157 -6.91 1.89 -6.78
CA LYS A 157 -7.80 2.74 -7.56
C LYS A 157 -8.35 3.84 -6.67
N VAL A 158 -8.23 5.08 -7.10
CA VAL A 158 -8.85 6.23 -6.43
C VAL A 158 -10.11 6.63 -7.20
N GLU A 159 -11.24 6.61 -6.54
CA GLU A 159 -12.56 6.94 -7.08
C GLU A 159 -12.93 8.39 -6.76
N LYS A 160 -13.88 8.94 -7.50
CA LYS A 160 -14.35 10.32 -7.31
C LYS A 160 -15.29 10.48 -6.09
N HIS A 161 -15.77 9.36 -5.53
CA HIS A 161 -16.75 9.31 -4.45
C HIS A 161 -16.25 8.36 -3.35
N PRO A 162 -16.75 8.50 -2.13
CA PRO A 162 -16.49 7.55 -1.05
C PRO A 162 -16.76 6.11 -1.48
N LEU A 163 -15.97 5.17 -0.97
CA LEU A 163 -16.17 3.76 -1.28
C LEU A 163 -17.53 3.28 -0.77
N ASN A 164 -18.23 2.50 -1.60
CA ASN A 164 -19.43 1.81 -1.19
C ASN A 164 -19.10 0.66 -0.21
N HIS A 165 -20.13 0.13 0.46
CA HIS A 165 -20.00 -0.92 1.46
C HIS A 165 -19.24 -2.16 0.95
N TRP A 166 -19.55 -2.64 -0.27
CA TRP A 166 -18.89 -3.82 -0.84
C TRP A 166 -17.36 -3.63 -0.97
N LYS A 167 -16.90 -2.45 -1.42
CA LYS A 167 -15.46 -2.17 -1.55
C LYS A 167 -14.79 -2.02 -0.18
N ARG A 168 -15.47 -1.41 0.81
CA ARG A 168 -14.99 -1.32 2.18
C ARG A 168 -14.80 -2.71 2.79
N LYS A 169 -15.81 -3.56 2.71
CA LYS A 169 -15.76 -4.96 3.16
C LYS A 169 -14.62 -5.72 2.46
N ARG A 170 -14.46 -5.54 1.15
CA ARG A 170 -13.39 -6.18 0.37
C ARG A 170 -12.00 -5.68 0.78
N ASN A 171 -11.83 -4.40 1.14
CA ASN A 171 -10.57 -3.90 1.69
C ASN A 171 -10.24 -4.53 3.05
N ILE A 172 -11.19 -4.68 3.93
CA ILE A 172 -11.02 -5.37 5.23
C ILE A 172 -10.49 -6.80 4.98
N GLN A 173 -11.10 -7.55 4.07
CA GLN A 173 -10.64 -8.89 3.70
C GLN A 173 -9.19 -8.92 3.16
N HIS A 174 -8.76 -7.85 2.47
CA HIS A 174 -7.37 -7.73 2.01
C HIS A 174 -6.40 -7.43 3.16
N ILE A 175 -6.79 -6.59 4.12
CA ILE A 175 -6.00 -6.28 5.32
C ILE A 175 -5.79 -7.56 6.13
N LEU A 176 -6.85 -8.34 6.35
CA LEU A 176 -6.87 -9.56 7.15
C LEU A 176 -6.35 -10.81 6.42
N ARG A 177 -5.59 -10.65 5.34
CA ARG A 177 -5.00 -11.75 4.58
C ARG A 177 -3.90 -12.51 5.35
N TYR A 178 -3.19 -11.80 6.22
CA TYR A 178 -2.06 -12.33 6.96
C TYR A 178 -2.49 -12.69 8.38
N PRO A 179 -2.21 -13.92 8.87
CA PRO A 179 -2.64 -14.35 10.20
C PRO A 179 -2.18 -13.44 11.33
N GLU A 180 -0.96 -12.90 11.25
CA GLU A 180 -0.41 -11.98 12.24
C GLU A 180 -1.19 -10.65 12.29
N ASP A 181 -1.46 -10.05 11.12
CA ASP A 181 -2.27 -8.82 11.02
C ASP A 181 -3.68 -9.06 11.58
N THR A 182 -4.26 -10.24 11.26
CA THR A 182 -5.57 -10.65 11.76
C THR A 182 -5.59 -10.76 13.30
N ALA A 183 -4.58 -11.44 13.89
CA ALA A 183 -4.51 -11.58 15.33
C ALA A 183 -4.45 -10.23 16.06
N TRP A 184 -3.65 -9.29 15.58
CA TRP A 184 -3.58 -7.96 16.18
C TRP A 184 -4.89 -7.18 16.03
N LEU A 185 -5.49 -7.19 14.85
CA LEU A 185 -6.63 -6.34 14.52
C LEU A 185 -7.98 -6.90 14.99
N THR A 186 -8.13 -8.23 15.11
CA THR A 186 -9.43 -8.84 15.42
C THR A 186 -9.49 -9.53 16.78
N GLN A 187 -8.34 -9.91 17.35
CA GLN A 187 -8.28 -10.61 18.64
C GLN A 187 -7.71 -9.71 19.76
N GLN A 188 -6.59 -9.03 19.51
CA GLN A 188 -5.90 -8.28 20.56
C GLN A 188 -6.41 -6.84 20.72
N HIS A 189 -6.72 -6.14 19.62
CA HIS A 189 -7.04 -4.70 19.60
C HIS A 189 -8.27 -4.38 18.74
N ARG A 190 -9.27 -5.29 18.76
CA ARG A 190 -10.49 -5.14 17.98
C ARG A 190 -11.25 -3.86 18.28
N GLN A 191 -11.41 -3.54 19.56
CA GLN A 191 -12.18 -2.38 20.01
C GLN A 191 -11.49 -1.07 19.59
N GLU A 192 -10.18 -1.01 19.69
CA GLU A 192 -9.38 0.12 19.24
C GLU A 192 -9.52 0.33 17.73
N TRP A 193 -9.50 -0.75 16.94
CA TRP A 193 -9.68 -0.67 15.49
C TRP A 193 -11.07 -0.14 15.12
N ILE A 194 -12.12 -0.67 15.71
CA ILE A 194 -13.51 -0.22 15.52
C ILE A 194 -13.66 1.24 15.94
N ALA A 195 -13.19 1.59 17.14
CA ALA A 195 -13.26 2.96 17.65
C ALA A 195 -12.49 3.96 16.78
N GLY A 196 -11.32 3.57 16.27
CA GLY A 196 -10.54 4.39 15.33
C GLY A 196 -11.29 4.61 14.01
N TYR A 197 -11.84 3.54 13.43
CA TYR A 197 -12.60 3.63 12.19
C TYR A 197 -13.84 4.52 12.32
N ALA A 198 -14.53 4.45 13.45
CA ALA A 198 -15.72 5.26 13.73
C ALA A 198 -15.44 6.77 13.80
N GLN A 199 -14.22 7.19 14.17
CA GLN A 199 -13.85 8.61 14.29
C GLN A 199 -13.97 9.39 12.96
N HIS A 200 -13.77 8.72 11.83
CA HIS A 200 -13.79 9.32 10.49
C HIS A 200 -14.82 8.68 9.55
N SER A 201 -15.81 7.98 10.12
CA SER A 201 -16.93 7.37 9.40
C SER A 201 -18.26 7.95 9.87
N ASP A 202 -19.27 7.99 8.98
CA ASP A 202 -20.64 8.17 9.45
C ASP A 202 -21.11 6.91 10.20
N ALA A 203 -22.19 7.07 10.99
CA ALA A 203 -22.73 6.02 11.86
C ALA A 203 -23.06 4.72 11.08
N ARG A 204 -23.57 4.84 9.85
CA ARG A 204 -23.92 3.68 9.02
C ARG A 204 -22.68 2.88 8.61
N HIS A 205 -21.61 3.56 8.18
CA HIS A 205 -20.37 2.89 7.77
C HIS A 205 -19.61 2.33 8.98
N ALA A 206 -19.66 2.99 10.13
CA ALA A 206 -19.10 2.48 11.38
C ALA A 206 -19.80 1.18 11.82
N ALA A 207 -21.14 1.18 11.86
CA ALA A 207 -21.92 -0.02 12.19
C ALA A 207 -21.71 -1.17 11.18
N ASN A 208 -21.59 -0.85 9.90
CA ASN A 208 -21.28 -1.86 8.87
C ASN A 208 -19.88 -2.45 9.07
N PHE A 209 -18.89 -1.63 9.44
CA PHE A 209 -17.52 -2.09 9.68
C PHE A 209 -17.47 -3.09 10.84
N GLU A 210 -18.11 -2.77 11.95
CA GLU A 210 -18.21 -3.65 13.12
C GLU A 210 -18.91 -4.97 12.76
N ARG A 211 -20.08 -4.91 12.10
CA ARG A 211 -20.80 -6.10 11.64
C ARG A 211 -20.00 -6.97 10.68
N ASP A 212 -19.27 -6.38 9.72
CA ASP A 212 -18.42 -7.12 8.78
C ASP A 212 -17.29 -7.86 9.51
N LEU A 213 -16.78 -7.31 10.61
CA LEU A 213 -15.81 -7.97 11.47
C LEU A 213 -16.45 -9.09 12.30
N ASP A 214 -17.66 -8.89 12.84
CA ASP A 214 -18.39 -9.92 13.60
C ASP A 214 -18.72 -11.12 12.73
N GLU A 215 -19.16 -10.89 11.49
CA GLU A 215 -19.47 -11.96 10.54
C GLU A 215 -18.21 -12.77 10.12
N ALA A 216 -17.08 -12.10 9.93
CA ALA A 216 -15.86 -12.73 9.44
C ALA A 216 -14.95 -13.31 10.55
N TYR A 217 -14.97 -12.68 11.71
CA TYR A 217 -14.12 -12.99 12.87
C TYR A 217 -14.92 -12.75 14.15
N PRO A 218 -15.81 -13.67 14.56
CA PRO A 218 -16.58 -13.55 15.80
C PRO A 218 -15.66 -13.33 16.99
N ALA A 219 -16.08 -12.50 17.94
CA ALA A 219 -15.36 -12.35 19.20
C ALA A 219 -15.27 -13.74 19.86
N VAL A 220 -14.09 -14.10 20.30
CA VAL A 220 -13.90 -15.31 21.12
C VAL A 220 -14.25 -14.90 22.54
N ASP A 221 -15.31 -15.50 23.12
CA ASP A 221 -15.73 -15.33 24.52
C ASP A 221 -14.63 -15.81 25.49
#